data_aa7fe95b30126bb7656a19392513a318
#
_entry.id   aa7fe95b30126bb7656a19392513a318
#
_cell.length_a   1.000
_cell.length_b   1.000
_cell.length_c   1.000
_cell.angle_alpha   90.00
_cell.angle_beta   90.00
_cell.angle_gamma   90.00
#
_symmetry.space_group_name_H-M   'P 1'
#
loop_
_entity.id
_entity.type
_entity.pdbx_description
1 polymer ?
#
loop_
_entity_poly.entity_id
_entity_poly.type
_entity_poly.pdbx_seq_one_letter_code
_entity_poly.pdbx_strand_id
1 'polypeptide(L)'
;MNLRTLEKSDVAWVGKIASEIFRTGDLESFFKNENYKIIGIENVAFAIFQLVAGEAEIIYIAVRDEFRRQGIGGKMLEYFIENFKPESIFLEVRDSNINAQKMYKKYNFKNIGMRKGYYEGGENALLMEWKIC
;
A
#
# COMPACT_ATOMS: atom_id res chain seq x y z
N MET A 1 -8.49 -10.23 -13.81
CA MET A 1 -7.11 -10.24 -13.27
C MET A 1 -7.10 -11.01 -11.96
N ASN A 2 -6.03 -11.76 -11.74
CA ASN A 2 -5.95 -12.64 -10.58
C ASN A 2 -5.26 -11.96 -9.38
N LEU A 3 -6.06 -11.31 -8.55
CA LEU A 3 -5.59 -10.71 -7.30
C LEU A 3 -5.46 -11.78 -6.23
N ARG A 4 -4.28 -11.89 -5.63
CA ARG A 4 -3.99 -12.95 -4.66
C ARG A 4 -2.96 -12.51 -3.63
N THR A 5 -2.83 -13.29 -2.57
CA THR A 5 -1.72 -13.15 -1.62
C THR A 5 -0.45 -13.67 -2.31
N LEU A 6 0.65 -12.92 -2.16
CA LEU A 6 1.91 -13.23 -2.82
C LEU A 6 2.82 -14.08 -1.93
N GLU A 7 3.70 -14.83 -2.56
CA GLU A 7 4.66 -15.71 -1.93
C GLU A 7 6.09 -15.30 -2.30
N LYS A 8 7.06 -15.92 -1.65
CA LYS A 8 8.48 -15.65 -1.89
C LYS A 8 8.85 -15.78 -3.37
N SER A 9 8.21 -16.69 -4.10
CA SER A 9 8.45 -16.86 -5.54
C SER A 9 8.05 -15.65 -6.38
N ASP A 10 7.27 -14.73 -5.81
CA ASP A 10 6.84 -13.51 -6.49
C ASP A 10 7.83 -12.35 -6.35
N VAL A 11 8.89 -12.52 -5.55
CA VAL A 11 9.80 -11.41 -5.20
C VAL A 11 10.43 -10.75 -6.43
N ALA A 12 10.72 -11.51 -7.47
CA ALA A 12 11.40 -10.97 -8.65
C ALA A 12 10.55 -9.94 -9.39
N TRP A 13 9.29 -10.26 -9.68
CA TRP A 13 8.45 -9.31 -10.41
C TRP A 13 7.98 -8.15 -9.52
N VAL A 14 7.80 -8.40 -8.23
CA VAL A 14 7.50 -7.33 -7.26
C VAL A 14 8.65 -6.33 -7.20
N GLY A 15 9.88 -6.83 -7.09
CA GLY A 15 11.07 -5.98 -7.07
C GLY A 15 11.23 -5.16 -8.35
N LYS A 16 10.86 -5.72 -9.49
CA LYS A 16 10.91 -5.00 -10.76
C LYS A 16 9.95 -3.81 -10.77
N ILE A 17 8.71 -4.00 -10.32
CA ILE A 17 7.74 -2.91 -10.22
C ILE A 17 8.23 -1.86 -9.21
N ALA A 18 8.75 -2.30 -8.08
CA ALA A 18 9.24 -1.38 -7.04
C ALA A 18 10.39 -0.52 -7.55
N SER A 19 11.30 -1.10 -8.33
CA SER A 19 12.42 -0.33 -8.89
C SER A 19 11.95 0.70 -9.92
N GLU A 20 10.90 0.40 -10.66
CA GLU A 20 10.32 1.34 -11.63
C GLU A 20 9.65 2.53 -10.94
N ILE A 21 8.95 2.29 -9.83
CA ILE A 21 8.11 3.31 -9.19
C ILE A 21 8.82 4.00 -8.02
N PHE A 22 9.51 3.25 -7.19
CA PHE A 22 10.12 3.74 -5.95
C PHE A 22 11.63 3.82 -5.99
N ARG A 23 12.26 3.37 -7.07
CA ARG A 23 13.71 3.28 -7.21
C ARG A 23 14.36 2.37 -6.15
N THR A 24 13.62 1.41 -5.65
CA THR A 24 14.13 0.38 -4.75
C THR A 24 13.76 -0.97 -5.32
N GLY A 25 14.69 -1.89 -5.37
CA GLY A 25 14.45 -3.21 -5.94
C GLY A 25 14.54 -4.34 -4.93
N ASP A 26 14.99 -4.04 -3.72
CA ASP A 26 15.20 -5.07 -2.71
C ASP A 26 14.06 -5.09 -1.70
N LEU A 27 13.06 -5.89 -2.00
CA LEU A 27 11.91 -6.11 -1.12
C LEU A 27 11.91 -7.52 -0.53
N GLU A 28 13.02 -8.24 -0.66
CA GLU A 28 13.10 -9.63 -0.20
C GLU A 28 12.82 -9.78 1.30
N SER A 29 13.28 -8.83 2.11
CA SER A 29 13.06 -8.88 3.55
C SER A 29 11.59 -8.88 3.94
N PHE A 30 10.73 -8.23 3.15
CA PHE A 30 9.29 -8.23 3.42
C PHE A 30 8.67 -9.61 3.23
N PHE A 31 9.21 -10.41 2.32
CA PHE A 31 8.72 -11.78 2.09
C PHE A 31 9.19 -12.77 3.15
N LYS A 32 10.16 -12.40 3.98
CA LYS A 32 10.71 -13.26 5.04
C LYS A 32 10.08 -13.03 6.40
N ASN A 33 9.30 -11.97 6.56
CA ASN A 33 8.72 -11.60 7.84
C ASN A 33 7.21 -11.76 7.78
N GLU A 34 6.67 -12.65 8.61
CA GLU A 34 5.24 -12.96 8.63
C GLU A 34 4.32 -11.80 9.06
N ASN A 35 4.89 -10.73 9.65
CA ASN A 35 4.12 -9.54 9.98
C ASN A 35 3.75 -8.72 8.74
N TYR A 36 4.41 -8.97 7.60
CA TYR A 36 4.10 -8.31 6.35
C TYR A 36 3.19 -9.19 5.50
N LYS A 37 2.10 -8.60 5.02
CA LYS A 37 1.16 -9.25 4.11
C LYS A 37 1.33 -8.59 2.75
N ILE A 38 1.62 -9.39 1.75
CA ILE A 38 1.91 -8.90 0.40
C ILE A 38 0.86 -9.46 -0.53
N ILE A 39 0.20 -8.59 -1.25
CA ILE A 39 -0.86 -8.97 -2.18
C ILE A 39 -0.61 -8.31 -3.52
N GLY A 40 -1.17 -8.87 -4.56
CA GLY A 40 -0.99 -8.27 -5.87
C GLY A 40 -1.55 -9.07 -7.01
N ILE A 41 -1.32 -8.53 -8.20
CA ILE A 41 -1.65 -9.12 -9.49
C ILE A 41 -0.35 -9.23 -10.26
N GLU A 42 0.02 -10.42 -10.66
CA GLU A 42 1.31 -10.69 -11.28
C GLU A 42 1.62 -9.73 -12.43
N ASN A 43 2.79 -9.10 -12.36
CA ASN A 43 3.30 -8.13 -13.33
C ASN A 43 2.45 -6.86 -13.50
N VAL A 44 1.48 -6.62 -12.64
CA VAL A 44 0.56 -5.48 -12.73
C VAL A 44 0.67 -4.55 -11.53
N ALA A 45 0.56 -5.09 -10.32
CA ALA A 45 0.46 -4.29 -9.11
C ALA A 45 0.78 -5.10 -7.87
N PHE A 46 1.23 -4.42 -6.82
CA PHE A 46 1.39 -5.06 -5.50
C PHE A 46 1.13 -4.06 -4.38
N ALA A 47 0.82 -4.59 -3.21
CA ALA A 47 0.73 -3.82 -1.99
C ALA A 47 1.39 -4.59 -0.85
N ILE A 48 2.08 -3.89 0.02
CA ILE A 48 2.68 -4.46 1.23
C ILE A 48 2.05 -3.78 2.43
N PHE A 49 1.49 -4.58 3.33
CA PHE A 49 0.92 -4.14 4.59
C PHE A 49 1.69 -4.76 5.73
N GLN A 50 1.98 -3.98 6.76
CA GLN A 50 2.41 -4.55 8.03
C GLN A 50 1.16 -4.79 8.87
N LEU A 51 1.06 -5.94 9.52
CA LEU A 51 -0.09 -6.25 10.37
C LEU A 51 0.41 -6.86 11.68
N VAL A 52 0.17 -6.16 12.78
CA VAL A 52 0.57 -6.59 14.13
C VAL A 52 -0.58 -6.32 15.08
N ALA A 53 -1.07 -7.36 15.76
CA ALA A 53 -2.13 -7.25 16.77
C ALA A 53 -3.37 -6.48 16.27
N GLY A 54 -3.76 -6.73 15.01
CA GLY A 54 -4.94 -6.10 14.42
C GLY A 54 -4.70 -4.71 13.84
N GLU A 55 -3.55 -4.12 14.08
CA GLU A 55 -3.20 -2.79 13.56
C GLU A 55 -2.33 -2.95 12.32
N ALA A 56 -2.77 -2.34 11.22
CA ALA A 56 -2.06 -2.41 9.96
C ALA A 56 -1.51 -1.05 9.55
N GLU A 57 -0.44 -1.10 8.75
CA GLU A 57 0.11 0.07 8.09
C GLU A 57 0.35 -0.27 6.63
N ILE A 58 0.00 0.64 5.73
CA ILE A 58 0.34 0.50 4.31
C ILE A 58 1.79 0.93 4.14
N ILE A 59 2.65 -0.02 3.75
CA ILE A 59 4.07 0.25 3.50
C ILE A 59 4.27 0.66 2.05
N TYR A 60 3.74 -0.12 1.11
CA TYR A 60 3.78 0.17 -0.32
C TYR A 60 2.44 -0.17 -0.95
N ILE A 61 2.04 0.65 -1.90
CA ILE A 61 0.97 0.33 -2.82
C ILE A 61 1.41 0.85 -4.20
N ALA A 62 1.48 -0.04 -5.17
CA ALA A 62 2.06 0.27 -6.47
C ALA A 62 1.26 -0.37 -7.59
N VAL A 63 0.90 0.43 -8.57
CA VAL A 63 0.22 -0.04 -9.79
C VAL A 63 1.04 0.47 -10.97
N ARG A 64 1.39 -0.41 -11.91
CA ARG A 64 2.08 0.00 -13.10
C ARG A 64 1.27 1.02 -13.89
N ASP A 65 1.96 1.96 -14.52
CA ASP A 65 1.38 3.10 -15.23
C ASP A 65 0.24 2.69 -16.17
N GLU A 66 0.49 1.66 -16.98
CA GLU A 66 -0.47 1.21 -17.99
C GLU A 66 -1.75 0.61 -17.40
N PHE A 67 -1.76 0.31 -16.12
CA PHE A 67 -2.91 -0.27 -15.43
C PHE A 67 -3.57 0.68 -14.43
N ARG A 68 -3.11 1.91 -14.35
CA ARG A 68 -3.69 2.92 -13.44
C ARG A 68 -5.09 3.33 -13.91
N ARG A 69 -5.85 3.95 -12.99
CA ARG A 69 -7.21 4.44 -13.21
C ARG A 69 -8.22 3.34 -13.47
N GLN A 70 -7.92 2.12 -13.03
CA GLN A 70 -8.83 0.97 -13.13
C GLN A 70 -9.31 0.49 -11.77
N GLY A 71 -9.01 1.23 -10.69
CA GLY A 71 -9.44 0.88 -9.35
C GLY A 71 -8.65 -0.27 -8.71
N ILE A 72 -7.49 -0.62 -9.25
CA ILE A 72 -6.70 -1.75 -8.74
C ILE A 72 -6.20 -1.51 -7.32
N GLY A 73 -5.73 -0.29 -7.01
CA GLY A 73 -5.30 0.04 -5.66
C GLY A 73 -6.40 -0.18 -4.63
N GLY A 74 -7.61 0.28 -4.94
CA GLY A 74 -8.77 0.06 -4.09
C GLY A 74 -9.14 -1.40 -3.93
N LYS A 75 -9.03 -2.17 -5.00
CA LYS A 75 -9.29 -3.61 -4.94
C LYS A 75 -8.29 -4.34 -4.04
N MET A 76 -7.04 -3.91 -4.04
CA MET A 76 -6.03 -4.46 -3.13
C MET A 76 -6.36 -4.12 -1.67
N LEU A 77 -6.84 -2.91 -1.40
CA LEU A 77 -7.32 -2.54 -0.06
C LEU A 77 -8.48 -3.42 0.38
N GLU A 78 -9.48 -3.59 -0.48
CA GLU A 78 -10.63 -4.44 -0.18
C GLU A 78 -10.20 -5.88 0.11
N TYR A 79 -9.31 -6.42 -0.72
CA TYR A 79 -8.78 -7.76 -0.53
C TYR A 79 -8.11 -7.91 0.84
N PHE A 80 -7.28 -6.94 1.20
CA PHE A 80 -6.59 -6.96 2.49
C PHE A 80 -7.59 -6.96 3.65
N ILE A 81 -8.56 -6.05 3.60
CA ILE A 81 -9.58 -5.94 4.66
C ILE A 81 -10.39 -7.22 4.79
N GLU A 82 -10.83 -7.79 3.67
CA GLU A 82 -11.65 -8.99 3.66
C GLU A 82 -10.90 -10.25 4.13
N ASN A 83 -9.64 -10.38 3.76
CA ASN A 83 -8.87 -11.60 4.01
C ASN A 83 -8.09 -11.57 5.32
N PHE A 84 -7.66 -10.41 5.77
CA PHE A 84 -6.84 -10.28 6.97
C PHE A 84 -7.55 -9.59 8.14
N LYS A 85 -8.68 -8.97 7.89
CA LYS A 85 -9.59 -8.40 8.92
C LYS A 85 -8.87 -7.51 9.94
N PRO A 86 -8.14 -6.49 9.51
CA PRO A 86 -7.50 -5.57 10.44
C PRO A 86 -8.54 -4.76 11.21
N GLU A 87 -8.19 -4.32 12.41
CA GLU A 87 -9.02 -3.39 13.18
C GLU A 87 -8.82 -1.96 12.69
N SER A 88 -7.61 -1.64 12.26
CA SER A 88 -7.27 -0.32 11.73
C SER A 88 -6.18 -0.43 10.68
N ILE A 89 -6.16 0.56 9.77
CA ILE A 89 -5.10 0.70 8.77
C ILE A 89 -4.64 2.14 8.78
N PHE A 90 -3.34 2.34 8.94
CA PHE A 90 -2.68 3.65 8.96
C PHE A 90 -1.83 3.82 7.71
N LEU A 91 -1.73 5.04 7.20
CA LEU A 91 -0.84 5.36 6.10
C LEU A 91 -0.32 6.79 6.19
N GLU A 92 0.78 7.02 5.50
CA GLU A 92 1.30 8.36 5.25
C GLU A 92 1.29 8.59 3.74
N VAL A 93 0.85 9.77 3.31
CA VAL A 93 0.75 10.12 1.89
C VAL A 93 1.24 11.55 1.70
N ARG A 94 1.92 11.80 0.58
CA ARG A 94 2.37 13.16 0.26
C ARG A 94 1.18 14.10 0.12
N ASP A 95 1.33 15.29 0.67
CA ASP A 95 0.31 16.35 0.60
C ASP A 95 -0.09 16.66 -0.86
N SER A 96 0.86 16.57 -1.78
CA SER A 96 0.63 16.81 -3.21
C SER A 96 -0.06 15.64 -3.92
N ASN A 97 -0.11 14.46 -3.33
CA ASN A 97 -0.67 13.28 -3.99
C ASN A 97 -2.20 13.23 -3.83
N ILE A 98 -2.87 14.11 -4.57
CA ILE A 98 -4.33 14.29 -4.47
C ILE A 98 -5.08 13.04 -4.91
N ASN A 99 -4.60 12.36 -5.94
CA ASN A 99 -5.27 11.16 -6.44
C ASN A 99 -5.28 10.03 -5.40
N ALA A 100 -4.17 9.81 -4.73
CA ALA A 100 -4.11 8.82 -3.66
C ALA A 100 -5.02 9.19 -2.50
N GLN A 101 -5.01 10.46 -2.08
CA GLN A 101 -5.88 10.94 -1.01
C GLN A 101 -7.35 10.70 -1.32
N LYS A 102 -7.77 10.97 -2.56
CA LYS A 102 -9.15 10.74 -2.99
C LYS A 102 -9.50 9.25 -2.94
N MET A 103 -8.60 8.39 -3.37
CA MET A 103 -8.81 6.94 -3.32
C MET A 103 -9.00 6.48 -1.87
N TYR A 104 -8.12 6.91 -0.98
CA TYR A 104 -8.21 6.51 0.42
C TYR A 104 -9.50 7.02 1.08
N LYS A 105 -9.89 8.26 0.80
CA LYS A 105 -11.16 8.81 1.33
C LYS A 105 -12.36 8.02 0.82
N LYS A 106 -12.33 7.56 -0.42
CA LYS A 106 -13.39 6.73 -0.98
C LYS A 106 -13.56 5.42 -0.20
N TYR A 107 -12.48 4.89 0.36
CA TYR A 107 -12.51 3.68 1.17
C TYR A 107 -12.60 3.97 2.67
N ASN A 108 -13.10 5.16 3.03
CA ASN A 108 -13.38 5.59 4.41
C ASN A 108 -12.15 5.84 5.27
N PHE A 109 -11.03 6.13 4.66
CA PHE A 109 -9.89 6.67 5.40
C PHE A 109 -10.15 8.12 5.75
N LYS A 110 -9.76 8.52 6.95
CA LYS A 110 -9.89 9.90 7.44
C LYS A 110 -8.53 10.50 7.70
N ASN A 111 -8.40 11.79 7.43
CA ASN A 111 -7.19 12.53 7.77
C ASN A 111 -7.13 12.70 9.29
N ILE A 112 -6.04 12.24 9.92
CA ILE A 112 -5.87 12.32 11.36
C ILE A 112 -4.69 13.20 11.79
N GLY A 113 -3.93 13.74 10.85
CA GLY A 113 -2.80 14.59 11.19
C GLY A 113 -1.90 14.87 10.01
N MET A 114 -0.78 15.52 10.31
CA MET A 114 0.22 15.91 9.33
C MET A 114 1.61 15.90 9.96
N ARG A 115 2.59 15.44 9.21
CA ARG A 115 4.01 15.60 9.57
C ARG A 115 4.61 16.65 8.64
N LYS A 116 4.99 17.79 9.20
CA LYS A 116 5.59 18.87 8.43
C LYS A 116 7.00 18.50 7.97
N GLY A 117 7.29 18.77 6.69
CA GLY A 117 8.62 18.58 6.14
C GLY A 117 9.12 17.14 6.17
N TYR A 118 8.23 16.16 6.20
CA TYR A 118 8.57 14.76 6.36
C TYR A 118 9.34 14.20 5.17
N TYR A 119 8.97 14.58 3.96
CA TYR A 119 9.61 14.11 2.73
C TYR A 119 10.77 15.01 2.33
N GLU A 120 11.70 14.44 1.57
CA GLU A 120 12.78 15.20 0.97
C GLU A 120 12.21 16.38 0.18
N GLY A 121 12.84 17.56 0.27
CA GLY A 121 12.34 18.77 -0.35
C GLY A 121 11.35 19.55 0.50
N GLY A 122 11.04 19.07 1.70
CA GLY A 122 10.20 19.80 2.65
C GLY A 122 8.71 19.58 2.50
N GLU A 123 8.30 18.64 1.65
CA GLU A 123 6.88 18.34 1.48
C GLU A 123 6.31 17.64 2.72
N ASN A 124 5.08 18.00 3.10
CA ASN A 124 4.40 17.42 4.24
C ASN A 124 3.83 16.05 3.93
N ALA A 125 3.71 15.21 4.97
CA ALA A 125 2.97 13.96 4.89
C ALA A 125 1.62 14.15 5.57
N LEU A 126 0.55 13.73 4.91
CA LEU A 126 -0.76 13.61 5.55
C LEU A 126 -0.86 12.22 6.16
N LEU A 127 -1.40 12.16 7.38
CA LEU A 127 -1.61 10.92 8.09
C LEU A 127 -3.08 10.55 7.97
N MET A 128 -3.36 9.36 7.47
CA MET A 128 -4.72 8.88 7.27
C MET A 128 -4.94 7.55 7.94
N GLU A 129 -6.16 7.31 8.40
CA GLU A 129 -6.52 6.11 9.11
C GLU A 129 -7.90 5.61 8.74
N TRP A 130 -8.01 4.29 8.59
CA TRP A 130 -9.27 3.56 8.46
C TRP A 130 -9.44 2.73 9.72
N LYS A 131 -10.65 2.71 10.27
CA LYS A 131 -11.00 1.86 11.42
C LYS A 131 -12.23 1.04 11.12
N ILE A 132 -12.22 -0.19 11.63
CA ILE A 132 -13.42 -1.01 11.59
C ILE A 132 -14.49 -0.38 12.48
N CYS A 133 -15.74 -0.42 12.04
CA CYS A 133 -16.85 0.19 12.79
C CYS A 133 -17.24 -0.62 14.02
#